data_24b78df7e72c1265fad2fcda69c2b6ce
#
_entry.id   24b78df7e72c1265fad2fcda69c2b6ce
#
_cell.length_a   1.000
_cell.length_b   1.000
_cell.length_c   1.000
_cell.angle_alpha   90.00
_cell.angle_beta   90.00
_cell.angle_gamma   90.00
#
_symmetry.space_group_name_H-M   'P 1'
#
loop_
_entity.id
_entity.type
_entity.pdbx_description
1 polymer ?
#
loop_
_entity_poly.entity_id
_entity_poly.type
_entity_poly.pdbx_seq_one_letter_code
_entity_poly.pdbx_strand_id
1 'polypeptide(L)' 'MADKILDLNLTVYELCTADTGIIPLLEEAGFPDITKPGMLATAGRFMTIPKGATFKKLDLENIKLLFTQHGYTVKEEKK' A
#
# COMPACT_ATOMS: atom_id res chain seq x y z
N MET A 1 -8.20 -17.11 -12.53
CA MET A 1 -8.06 -16.63 -11.19
C MET A 1 -7.06 -15.50 -11.13
N ALA A 2 -7.50 -14.34 -10.71
CA ALA A 2 -6.60 -13.20 -10.64
C ALA A 2 -5.80 -13.27 -9.36
N ASP A 3 -4.49 -13.19 -9.50
CA ASP A 3 -3.62 -13.12 -8.34
C ASP A 3 -3.60 -11.69 -7.83
N LYS A 4 -3.79 -11.55 -6.54
CA LYS A 4 -3.70 -10.25 -5.90
C LYS A 4 -2.26 -10.06 -5.45
N ILE A 5 -1.60 -9.12 -6.08
CA ILE A 5 -0.18 -8.85 -5.78
C ILE A 5 -0.04 -7.45 -5.23
N LEU A 6 0.64 -7.35 -4.09
CA LEU A 6 1.01 -6.07 -3.52
C LEU A 6 2.48 -5.84 -3.82
N ASP A 7 2.75 -5.05 -4.85
CA ASP A 7 4.12 -4.76 -5.28
C ASP A 7 4.65 -3.55 -4.54
N LEU A 8 5.59 -3.77 -3.64
CA LEU A 8 6.12 -2.70 -2.81
C LEU A 8 7.02 -1.72 -3.57
N ASN A 9 7.32 -2.04 -4.84
CA ASN A 9 8.07 -1.12 -5.69
C ASN A 9 7.18 -0.05 -6.32
N LEU A 10 5.88 -0.28 -6.33
CA LEU A 10 4.94 0.66 -6.92
C LEU A 10 4.50 1.70 -5.90
N THR A 11 4.07 2.85 -6.40
CA THR A 11 3.56 3.89 -5.52
C THR A 11 2.17 3.51 -5.03
N VAL A 12 1.75 4.16 -3.94
CA VAL A 12 0.41 3.95 -3.39
C VAL A 12 -0.64 4.26 -4.46
N TYR A 13 -0.41 5.32 -5.24
CA TYR A 13 -1.32 5.70 -6.31
C TYR A 13 -1.46 4.57 -7.34
N GLU A 14 -0.34 4.02 -7.77
CA GLU A 14 -0.35 2.95 -8.75
C GLU A 14 -1.07 1.71 -8.22
N LEU A 15 -0.81 1.38 -6.98
CA LEU A 15 -1.45 0.21 -6.36
C LEU A 15 -2.96 0.39 -6.26
N CYS A 16 -3.39 1.55 -5.79
CA CYS A 16 -4.83 1.81 -5.61
C CYS A 16 -5.55 1.94 -6.94
N THR A 17 -4.86 2.43 -7.97
CA THR A 17 -5.46 2.52 -9.30
C THR A 17 -5.63 1.14 -9.92
N ALA A 18 -4.68 0.26 -9.69
CA ALA A 18 -4.74 -1.10 -10.20
C ALA A 18 -5.77 -1.94 -9.45
N ASP A 19 -5.92 -1.71 -8.16
CA ASP A 19 -6.83 -2.49 -7.33
C ASP A 19 -7.39 -1.62 -6.22
N THR A 20 -8.64 -1.16 -6.41
CA THR A 20 -9.26 -0.28 -5.42
C THR A 20 -9.51 -0.98 -4.09
N GLY A 21 -9.47 -2.31 -4.05
CA GLY A 21 -9.59 -3.06 -2.81
C GLY A 21 -8.42 -2.83 -1.86
N ILE A 22 -7.32 -2.27 -2.37
CA ILE A 22 -6.17 -1.95 -1.54
C ILE A 22 -6.46 -0.75 -0.64
N ILE A 23 -7.33 0.16 -1.09
CA ILE A 23 -7.60 1.40 -0.35
C ILE A 23 -8.05 1.15 1.10
N PRO A 24 -9.10 0.34 1.36
CA PRO A 24 -9.51 0.11 2.75
C PRO A 24 -8.43 -0.61 3.56
N LEU A 25 -7.62 -1.44 2.92
CA LEU A 25 -6.54 -2.10 3.62
C LEU A 25 -5.45 -1.13 4.04
N LEU A 26 -5.16 -0.14 3.20
CA LEU A 26 -4.20 0.90 3.55
C LEU A 26 -4.70 1.73 4.72
N GLU A 27 -5.99 2.03 4.75
CA GLU A 27 -6.58 2.77 5.86
C GLU A 27 -6.40 1.98 7.16
N GLU A 28 -6.67 0.69 7.10
CA GLU A 28 -6.52 -0.18 8.25
C GLU A 28 -5.06 -0.33 8.66
N ALA A 29 -4.17 -0.30 7.69
CA ALA A 29 -2.74 -0.46 7.94
C ALA A 29 -2.11 0.79 8.58
N GLY A 30 -2.79 1.92 8.53
CA GLY A 30 -2.29 3.14 9.15
C GLY A 30 -2.07 4.29 8.18
N PHE A 31 -2.67 4.24 7.00
CA PHE A 31 -2.53 5.29 5.99
C PHE A 31 -3.88 5.92 5.62
N PRO A 32 -4.68 6.36 6.60
CA PRO A 32 -6.00 6.90 6.26
C PRO A 32 -5.93 8.19 5.45
N ASP A 33 -4.90 9.00 5.65
CA ASP A 33 -4.78 10.28 4.96
C ASP A 33 -4.43 10.09 3.50
N ILE A 34 -3.56 9.14 3.20
CA ILE A 34 -3.07 8.93 1.84
C ILE A 34 -4.15 8.38 0.92
N THR A 35 -5.20 7.78 1.48
CA THR A 35 -6.27 7.19 0.67
C THR A 35 -7.34 8.18 0.28
N LYS A 36 -7.32 9.38 0.84
CA LYS A 36 -8.27 10.41 0.42
C LYS A 36 -7.99 10.81 -1.02
N PRO A 37 -9.05 11.05 -1.83
CA PRO A 37 -8.84 11.28 -3.27
C PRO A 37 -7.79 12.32 -3.62
N GLY A 38 -7.81 13.47 -2.93
CA GLY A 38 -6.84 14.52 -3.20
C GLY A 38 -5.43 14.11 -2.85
N MET A 39 -5.25 13.45 -1.72
CA MET A 39 -3.94 13.01 -1.28
C MET A 39 -3.43 11.85 -2.12
N LEU A 40 -4.33 10.94 -2.51
CA LEU A 40 -3.93 9.82 -3.33
C LEU A 40 -3.37 10.29 -4.67
N ALA A 41 -4.01 11.26 -5.29
CA ALA A 41 -3.59 11.77 -6.59
C ALA A 41 -2.32 12.61 -6.53
N THR A 42 -1.95 13.12 -5.36
CA THR A 42 -0.77 13.95 -5.20
C THR A 42 0.32 13.19 -4.44
N ALA A 43 0.18 13.10 -3.12
CA ALA A 43 1.21 12.44 -2.30
C ALA A 43 1.34 10.97 -2.63
N GLY A 44 0.23 10.30 -2.96
CA GLY A 44 0.26 8.88 -3.28
C GLY A 44 1.08 8.54 -4.50
N ARG A 45 1.27 9.51 -5.40
CA ARG A 45 2.06 9.28 -6.62
C ARG A 45 3.56 9.26 -6.35
N PHE A 46 3.97 9.72 -5.20
CA PHE A 46 5.39 9.78 -4.83
C PHE A 46 5.72 8.87 -3.65
N MET A 47 4.71 8.29 -3.03
CA MET A 47 4.91 7.48 -1.83
C MET A 47 4.72 6.00 -2.14
N THR A 48 5.68 5.18 -1.70
CA THR A 48 5.51 3.73 -1.72
C THR A 48 5.13 3.28 -0.31
N ILE A 49 4.64 2.05 -0.19
CA ILE A 49 4.26 1.54 1.13
C ILE A 49 5.46 1.52 2.09
N PRO A 50 6.65 1.02 1.67
CA PRO A 50 7.81 1.05 2.57
C PRO A 50 8.21 2.46 2.99
N LYS A 51 8.17 3.42 2.06
CA LYS A 51 8.47 4.81 2.39
C LYS A 51 7.46 5.37 3.39
N GLY A 52 6.18 5.08 3.16
CA GLY A 52 5.14 5.55 4.05
C GLY A 52 5.25 4.94 5.44
N ALA A 53 5.60 3.66 5.50
CA ALA A 53 5.79 2.99 6.77
C ALA A 53 6.94 3.64 7.56
N THR A 54 8.04 3.94 6.88
CA THR A 54 9.17 4.60 7.51
C THR A 54 8.80 6.00 7.98
N PHE A 55 8.10 6.74 7.13
CA PHE A 55 7.70 8.10 7.46
C PHE A 55 6.78 8.16 8.68
N LYS A 56 5.85 7.23 8.76
CA LYS A 56 4.87 7.19 9.86
C LYS A 56 5.33 6.31 11.01
N LYS A 57 6.51 5.72 10.91
CA LYS A 57 7.07 4.82 11.92
C LYS A 57 6.17 3.62 12.17
N LEU A 58 5.62 3.09 11.09
CA LEU A 58 4.80 1.89 11.14
C LEU A 58 5.67 0.66 10.89
N ASP A 59 5.21 -0.48 11.38
CA ASP A 59 5.93 -1.73 11.18
C ASP A 59 5.54 -2.31 9.81
N LEU A 60 6.49 -2.30 8.88
CA LEU A 60 6.25 -2.80 7.53
C LEU A 60 5.84 -4.27 7.55
N GLU A 61 6.39 -5.05 8.47
CA GLU A 61 6.03 -6.47 8.55
C GLU A 61 4.56 -6.65 8.90
N ASN A 62 4.02 -5.81 9.77
CA ASN A 62 2.61 -5.86 10.10
C ASN A 62 1.75 -5.50 8.90
N ILE A 63 2.21 -4.54 8.10
CA ILE A 63 1.49 -4.16 6.88
C ILE A 63 1.47 -5.32 5.90
N LYS A 64 2.62 -5.96 5.71
CA LYS A 64 2.70 -7.12 4.83
C LYS A 64 1.78 -8.24 5.30
N LEU A 65 1.76 -8.47 6.60
CA LEU A 65 0.91 -9.51 7.16
C LEU A 65 -0.56 -9.23 6.92
N LEU A 66 -0.96 -7.98 7.11
CA LEU A 66 -2.33 -7.57 6.87
C LEU A 66 -2.76 -7.89 5.44
N PHE A 67 -1.94 -7.52 4.46
CA PHE A 67 -2.27 -7.79 3.07
C PHE A 67 -2.26 -9.28 2.77
N THR A 68 -1.32 -10.01 3.35
CA THR A 68 -1.26 -11.46 3.17
C THR A 68 -2.53 -12.12 3.69
N GLN A 69 -3.03 -11.67 4.83
CA GLN A 69 -4.25 -12.20 5.41
C GLN A 69 -5.47 -11.94 4.54
N HIS A 70 -5.40 -10.93 3.70
CA HIS A 70 -6.50 -10.60 2.78
C HIS A 70 -6.28 -11.18 1.39
N GLY A 71 -5.38 -12.13 1.26
CA GLY A 71 -5.20 -12.86 0.02
C GLY A 71 -4.21 -12.25 -0.96
N TYR A 72 -3.44 -11.28 -0.52
CA TYR A 72 -2.43 -10.65 -1.37
C TYR A 72 -1.10 -11.36 -1.24
N THR A 73 -0.39 -11.46 -2.36
CA THR A 73 1.01 -11.88 -2.36
C THR A 73 1.86 -10.63 -2.34
N VAL A 74 2.67 -10.49 -1.30
CA VAL A 74 3.51 -9.30 -1.16
C VAL A 74 4.80 -9.50 -1.93
N LYS A 75 5.05 -8.57 -2.85
CA LYS A 75 6.28 -8.57 -3.64
C LYS A 75 7.23 -7.57 -3.02
N GLU A 76 8.33 -8.07 -2.50
CA GLU A 76 9.30 -7.26 -1.76
C GLU A 76 9.94 -6.19 -2.62
N GLU A 77 10.30 -5.09 -1.98
CA GLU A 77 11.02 -4.02 -2.64
C GLU A 77 12.41 -4.49 -3.01
N LYS A 78 12.79 -4.22 -4.25
CA LYS A 78 14.15 -4.52 -4.69
C LYS A 78 15.08 -3.39 -4.28
N LYS A 79 16.30 -3.76 -3.95
CA LYS A 79 17.34 -2.79 -3.64
C LYS A 79 18.25 -2.60 -4.82
#